data_faa2e83fae6d25ae6b8543b95c59c9ec
#
_entry.id   faa2e83fae6d25ae6b8543b95c59c9ec
#
_cell.length_a   1.000
_cell.length_b   1.000
_cell.length_c   1.000
_cell.angle_alpha   90.00
_cell.angle_beta   90.00
_cell.angle_gamma   90.00
#
_symmetry.space_group_name_H-M   'P 1'
#
loop_
_entity.id
_entity.type
_entity.pdbx_description
1 polymer ?
#
loop_
_entity_poly.entity_id
_entity_poly.type
_entity_poly.pdbx_seq_one_letter_code
_entity_poly.pdbx_strand_id
1 'polypeptide(L)'
;TAGDKGELPSSLPAFLIPEVPYTWETLQVIFPYALAMALVGLLESLLTAKLVDDITEVHSDKTRESWGQGAANLVGGLFGGMGGCAVVGQTMMNVKANGARTRISTFLAGVFLLVLVVAFGGFVAQIPMAALVGVMMFVAAATFDWHSVRPATLRAMPRSETAVMVVTVAATVLTHNLAIGVGVGVLTALVLFAQRV
;
A
#
# COMPACT_ATOMS: atom_id res chain seq x y z
N THR A 1 19.87 8.44 12.61
CA THR A 1 19.64 6.99 12.56
C THR A 1 18.14 6.68 12.56
N ALA A 2 17.77 5.43 12.29
CA ALA A 2 16.38 5.00 12.36
C ALA A 2 15.83 5.13 13.79
N GLY A 3 16.67 4.89 14.81
CA GLY A 3 16.33 5.05 16.22
C GLY A 3 16.01 6.48 16.65
N ASP A 4 16.45 7.50 15.92
CA ASP A 4 16.16 8.92 16.23
C ASP A 4 14.68 9.29 15.93
N LYS A 5 13.96 8.45 15.21
CA LYS A 5 12.54 8.64 14.86
C LYS A 5 11.58 7.98 15.84
N GLY A 6 12.09 7.17 16.75
CA GLY A 6 11.33 6.46 17.77
C GLY A 6 12.04 5.18 18.19
N GLU A 7 11.76 4.72 19.40
CA GLU A 7 12.27 3.44 19.87
C GLU A 7 11.56 2.29 19.13
N LEU A 8 12.36 1.37 18.61
CA LEU A 8 11.81 0.16 18.01
C LEU A 8 11.29 -0.77 19.13
N PRO A 9 10.16 -1.45 18.92
CA PRO A 9 9.63 -2.37 19.90
C PRO A 9 10.63 -3.49 20.18
N SER A 10 10.99 -3.66 21.44
CA SER A 10 11.89 -4.72 21.91
C SER A 10 11.13 -5.97 22.39
N SER A 11 9.82 -5.94 22.35
CA SER A 11 8.94 -7.03 22.80
C SER A 11 7.99 -7.45 21.69
N LEU A 12 7.46 -8.67 21.83
CA LEU A 12 6.37 -9.13 20.96
C LEU A 12 5.14 -8.22 21.08
N PRO A 13 4.37 -8.05 20.00
CA PRO A 13 3.13 -7.29 20.03
C PRO A 13 2.21 -7.81 21.14
N ALA A 14 1.85 -6.94 22.08
CA ALA A 14 0.93 -7.27 23.13
C ALA A 14 -0.51 -6.97 22.68
N PHE A 15 -1.45 -7.76 23.18
CA PHE A 15 -2.87 -7.49 22.96
C PHE A 15 -3.23 -6.17 23.64
N LEU A 16 -3.70 -5.22 22.86
CA LEU A 16 -4.04 -3.88 23.32
C LEU A 16 -5.47 -3.56 22.93
N ILE A 17 -6.31 -3.32 23.92
CA ILE A 17 -7.61 -2.69 23.71
C ILE A 17 -7.38 -1.19 23.95
N PRO A 18 -7.60 -0.31 22.94
CA PRO A 18 -7.41 1.12 23.13
C PRO A 18 -8.32 1.65 24.25
N GLU A 19 -7.76 2.33 25.23
CA GLU A 19 -8.50 3.02 26.29
C GLU A 19 -9.06 4.34 25.77
N VAL A 20 -9.97 4.25 24.79
CA VAL A 20 -10.64 5.43 24.20
C VAL A 20 -12.12 5.37 24.58
N PRO A 21 -12.73 6.48 24.95
CA PRO A 21 -14.16 6.50 25.23
C PRO A 21 -14.95 6.08 23.99
N TYR A 22 -15.75 5.03 24.11
CA TYR A 22 -16.61 4.52 23.02
C TYR A 22 -17.84 5.41 22.85
N THR A 23 -17.61 6.66 22.47
CA THR A 23 -18.64 7.66 22.23
C THR A 23 -18.89 7.84 20.74
N TRP A 24 -20.06 8.36 20.40
CA TRP A 24 -20.40 8.71 19.03
C TRP A 24 -19.45 9.74 18.43
N GLU A 25 -18.96 10.67 19.24
CA GLU A 25 -17.98 11.68 18.83
C GLU A 25 -16.65 11.05 18.42
N THR A 26 -16.16 10.07 19.16
CA THR A 26 -14.95 9.31 18.80
C THR A 26 -15.13 8.59 17.46
N LEU A 27 -16.29 7.98 17.25
CA LEU A 27 -16.60 7.31 15.97
C LEU A 27 -16.62 8.29 14.80
N GLN A 28 -17.23 9.48 14.98
CA GLN A 28 -17.26 10.50 13.93
C GLN A 28 -15.87 11.00 13.53
N VAL A 29 -14.94 11.09 14.48
CA VAL A 29 -13.56 11.50 14.20
C VAL A 29 -12.79 10.40 13.47
N ILE A 30 -12.94 9.14 13.88
CA ILE A 30 -12.17 8.01 13.35
C ILE A 30 -12.73 7.54 12.00
N PHE A 31 -14.04 7.57 11.81
CA PHE A 31 -14.72 6.98 10.65
C PHE A 31 -14.19 7.47 9.29
N PRO A 32 -14.02 8.77 9.02
CA PRO A 32 -13.53 9.23 7.73
C PRO A 32 -12.11 8.73 7.42
N TYR A 33 -11.24 8.65 8.42
CA TYR A 33 -9.88 8.13 8.24
C TYR A 33 -9.88 6.62 8.01
N ALA A 34 -10.68 5.88 8.79
CA ALA A 34 -10.84 4.43 8.63
C ALA A 34 -11.43 4.09 7.26
N LEU A 35 -12.44 4.84 6.81
CA LEU A 35 -13.05 4.65 5.49
C LEU A 35 -12.06 4.94 4.36
N ALA A 36 -11.32 6.05 4.44
CA ALA A 36 -10.31 6.40 3.45
C ALA A 36 -9.21 5.31 3.37
N MET A 37 -8.72 4.85 4.52
CA MET A 37 -7.72 3.79 4.59
C MET A 37 -8.26 2.46 4.04
N ALA A 38 -9.50 2.10 4.35
CA ALA A 38 -10.14 0.89 3.85
C ALA A 38 -10.31 0.93 2.31
N LEU A 39 -10.79 2.04 1.77
CA LEU A 39 -10.98 2.20 0.32
C LEU A 39 -9.65 2.14 -0.44
N VAL A 40 -8.64 2.90 0.00
CA VAL A 40 -7.33 2.91 -0.65
C VAL A 40 -6.66 1.55 -0.52
N GLY A 41 -6.67 0.96 0.68
CA GLY A 41 -6.06 -0.34 0.92
C GLY A 41 -6.70 -1.47 0.12
N LEU A 42 -8.03 -1.50 0.01
CA LEU A 42 -8.73 -2.48 -0.83
C LEU A 42 -8.44 -2.29 -2.31
N LEU A 43 -8.45 -1.05 -2.81
CA LEU A 43 -8.11 -0.75 -4.21
C LEU A 43 -6.69 -1.22 -4.53
N GLU A 44 -5.71 -0.88 -3.70
CA GLU A 44 -4.32 -1.27 -3.90
C GLU A 44 -4.15 -2.79 -3.86
N SER A 45 -4.75 -3.46 -2.88
CA SER A 45 -4.70 -4.92 -2.76
C SER A 45 -5.34 -5.63 -3.95
N LEU A 46 -6.50 -5.15 -4.43
CA LEU A 46 -7.19 -5.75 -5.58
C LEU A 46 -6.46 -5.51 -6.89
N LEU A 47 -5.86 -4.32 -7.08
CA LEU A 47 -4.99 -4.04 -8.21
C LEU A 47 -3.74 -4.91 -8.19
N THR A 48 -3.11 -5.07 -7.03
CA THR A 48 -1.96 -5.96 -6.84
C THR A 48 -2.33 -7.40 -7.15
N ALA A 49 -3.47 -7.88 -6.66
CA ALA A 49 -3.96 -9.23 -6.93
C ALA A 49 -4.24 -9.45 -8.43
N LYS A 50 -4.77 -8.43 -9.12
CA LYS A 50 -4.97 -8.50 -10.57
C LYS A 50 -3.65 -8.59 -11.33
N LEU A 51 -2.66 -7.77 -10.98
CA LEU A 51 -1.34 -7.81 -11.60
C LEU A 51 -0.63 -9.16 -11.37
N VAL A 52 -0.80 -9.75 -10.19
CA VAL A 52 -0.27 -11.10 -9.90
C VAL A 52 -0.98 -12.14 -10.75
N ASP A 53 -2.30 -12.07 -10.88
CA ASP A 53 -3.08 -12.98 -11.73
C ASP A 53 -2.60 -12.93 -13.19
N ASP A 54 -2.37 -11.72 -13.72
CA ASP A 54 -1.91 -11.51 -15.10
C ASP A 54 -0.50 -12.08 -15.33
N ILE A 55 0.37 -12.07 -14.31
CA ILE A 55 1.75 -12.60 -14.40
C ILE A 55 1.78 -14.12 -14.19
N THR A 56 0.93 -14.62 -13.30
CA THR A 56 0.93 -16.04 -12.92
C THR A 56 -0.04 -16.89 -13.74
N GLU A 57 -0.90 -16.24 -14.54
CA GLU A 57 -1.99 -16.85 -15.30
C GLU A 57 -2.98 -17.65 -14.42
N VAL A 58 -3.06 -17.27 -13.13
CA VAL A 58 -3.94 -17.91 -12.14
C VAL A 58 -4.94 -16.88 -11.62
N HIS A 59 -6.23 -17.19 -11.73
CA HIS A 59 -7.28 -16.33 -11.21
C HIS A 59 -7.41 -16.44 -9.70
N SER A 60 -7.30 -15.31 -9.00
CA SER A 60 -7.56 -15.22 -7.57
C SER A 60 -8.99 -14.75 -7.28
N ASP A 61 -9.56 -15.27 -6.20
CA ASP A 61 -10.87 -14.83 -5.69
C ASP A 61 -10.75 -13.48 -4.97
N LYS A 62 -11.20 -12.42 -5.63
CA LYS A 62 -11.13 -11.04 -5.14
C LYS A 62 -11.98 -10.83 -3.88
N THR A 63 -13.09 -11.53 -3.75
CA THR A 63 -13.95 -11.48 -2.57
C THR A 63 -13.23 -12.05 -1.36
N ARG A 64 -12.59 -13.20 -1.54
CA ARG A 64 -11.79 -13.85 -0.49
C ARG A 64 -10.61 -12.99 -0.07
N GLU A 65 -9.95 -12.31 -1.02
CA GLU A 65 -8.85 -11.40 -0.75
C GLU A 65 -9.31 -10.19 0.09
N SER A 66 -10.44 -9.58 -0.27
CA SER A 66 -11.02 -8.46 0.47
C SER A 66 -11.38 -8.83 1.91
N TRP A 67 -12.02 -9.99 2.11
CA TRP A 67 -12.32 -10.50 3.45
C TRP A 67 -11.07 -10.81 4.26
N GLY A 68 -10.08 -11.43 3.63
CA GLY A 68 -8.80 -11.73 4.25
C GLY A 68 -8.07 -10.47 4.71
N GLN A 69 -8.07 -9.43 3.88
CA GLN A 69 -7.52 -8.12 4.20
C GLN A 69 -8.22 -7.47 5.40
N GLY A 70 -9.55 -7.49 5.41
CA GLY A 70 -10.35 -6.97 6.52
C GLY A 70 -10.07 -7.70 7.84
N ALA A 71 -10.06 -9.03 7.81
CA ALA A 71 -9.76 -9.85 8.97
C ALA A 71 -8.33 -9.63 9.49
N ALA A 72 -7.35 -9.54 8.59
CA ALA A 72 -5.95 -9.28 8.95
C ALA A 72 -5.79 -7.90 9.62
N ASN A 73 -6.44 -6.87 9.10
CA ASN A 73 -6.40 -5.53 9.67
C ASN A 73 -7.11 -5.46 11.03
N LEU A 74 -8.20 -6.18 11.20
CA LEU A 74 -8.90 -6.25 12.48
C LEU A 74 -8.01 -6.93 13.55
N VAL A 75 -7.41 -8.06 13.22
CA VAL A 75 -6.46 -8.75 14.11
C VAL A 75 -5.25 -7.86 14.38
N GLY A 76 -4.65 -7.26 13.35
CA GLY A 76 -3.51 -6.36 13.51
C GLY A 76 -3.83 -5.18 14.44
N GLY A 77 -5.03 -4.59 14.33
CA GLY A 77 -5.48 -3.50 15.19
C GLY A 77 -5.60 -3.90 16.66
N LEU A 78 -6.00 -5.15 16.96
CA LEU A 78 -6.04 -5.67 18.35
C LEU A 78 -4.65 -5.84 18.98
N PHE A 79 -3.59 -5.88 18.18
CA PHE A 79 -2.20 -5.89 18.61
C PHE A 79 -1.54 -4.51 18.47
N GLY A 80 -2.32 -3.45 18.35
CA GLY A 80 -1.81 -2.08 18.25
C GLY A 80 -1.14 -1.75 16.90
N GLY A 81 -1.31 -2.63 15.89
CA GLY A 81 -0.79 -2.42 14.55
C GLY A 81 -1.63 -1.40 13.76
N MET A 82 -0.97 -0.71 12.84
CA MET A 82 -1.67 0.11 11.85
C MET A 82 -2.29 -0.76 10.76
N GLY A 83 -3.38 -0.27 10.16
CA GLY A 83 -3.96 -0.90 8.99
C GLY A 83 -2.93 -0.98 7.85
N GLY A 84 -2.91 -2.11 7.15
CA GLY A 84 -2.00 -2.37 6.03
C GLY A 84 -2.73 -2.90 4.82
N CYS A 85 -2.04 -2.88 3.69
CA CYS A 85 -2.52 -3.44 2.43
C CYS A 85 -1.38 -4.10 1.64
N ALA A 86 -1.73 -4.84 0.59
CA ALA A 86 -0.73 -5.40 -0.32
C ALA A 86 -0.16 -4.29 -1.19
N VAL A 87 1.17 -4.13 -1.18
CA VAL A 87 1.87 -3.13 -1.97
C VAL A 87 2.33 -3.72 -3.29
N VAL A 88 2.00 -3.05 -4.40
CA VAL A 88 2.32 -3.51 -5.76
C VAL A 88 3.81 -3.74 -5.94
N GLY A 89 4.66 -2.77 -5.55
CA GLY A 89 6.10 -2.83 -5.77
C GLY A 89 6.77 -4.03 -5.11
N GLN A 90 6.52 -4.26 -3.83
CA GLN A 90 7.08 -5.37 -3.07
C GLN A 90 6.56 -6.72 -3.56
N THR A 91 5.27 -6.80 -3.89
CA THR A 91 4.66 -8.02 -4.43
C THR A 91 5.25 -8.36 -5.80
N MET A 92 5.45 -7.37 -6.67
CA MET A 92 6.07 -7.58 -7.98
C MET A 92 7.52 -8.05 -7.86
N MET A 93 8.30 -7.49 -6.94
CA MET A 93 9.66 -7.97 -6.66
C MET A 93 9.64 -9.43 -6.19
N ASN A 94 8.71 -9.80 -5.34
CA ASN A 94 8.60 -11.16 -4.84
C ASN A 94 8.13 -12.16 -5.93
N VAL A 95 7.12 -11.81 -6.71
CA VAL A 95 6.52 -12.69 -7.73
C VAL A 95 7.32 -12.72 -9.02
N LYS A 96 7.71 -11.55 -9.55
CA LYS A 96 8.38 -11.43 -10.86
C LYS A 96 9.87 -11.65 -10.77
N ALA A 97 10.56 -11.05 -9.80
CA ALA A 97 12.00 -11.16 -9.67
C ALA A 97 12.43 -12.45 -8.96
N ASN A 98 11.74 -12.83 -7.87
CA ASN A 98 12.10 -14.00 -7.05
C ASN A 98 11.27 -15.26 -7.37
N GLY A 99 10.30 -15.17 -8.28
CA GLY A 99 9.50 -16.32 -8.72
C GLY A 99 8.56 -16.91 -7.65
N ALA A 100 8.19 -16.14 -6.63
CA ALA A 100 7.28 -16.63 -5.59
C ALA A 100 5.90 -16.95 -6.17
N ARG A 101 5.37 -18.14 -5.81
CA ARG A 101 4.08 -18.64 -6.30
C ARG A 101 3.12 -19.03 -5.18
N THR A 102 3.56 -18.97 -3.92
CA THR A 102 2.78 -19.40 -2.77
C THR A 102 2.70 -18.33 -1.70
N ARG A 103 1.63 -18.36 -0.91
CA ARG A 103 1.42 -17.46 0.24
C ARG A 103 2.44 -17.68 1.36
N ILE A 104 3.14 -18.82 1.36
CA ILE A 104 4.21 -19.13 2.32
C ILE A 104 5.31 -18.09 2.25
N SER A 105 5.64 -17.59 1.05
CA SER A 105 6.65 -16.52 0.89
C SER A 105 6.29 -15.26 1.69
N THR A 106 5.05 -14.80 1.61
CA THR A 106 4.57 -13.64 2.34
C THR A 106 4.52 -13.88 3.86
N PHE A 107 4.06 -15.06 4.26
CA PHE A 107 4.04 -15.46 5.66
C PHE A 107 5.46 -15.50 6.26
N LEU A 108 6.40 -16.12 5.58
CA LEU A 108 7.81 -16.15 6.01
C LEU A 108 8.42 -14.75 6.07
N ALA A 109 8.10 -13.88 5.11
CA ALA A 109 8.56 -12.49 5.14
C ALA A 109 8.07 -11.77 6.40
N GLY A 110 6.82 -11.96 6.80
CA GLY A 110 6.26 -11.43 8.05
C GLY A 110 6.97 -11.99 9.29
N VAL A 111 7.19 -13.31 9.33
CA VAL A 111 7.90 -13.96 10.45
C VAL A 111 9.34 -13.46 10.56
N PHE A 112 10.07 -13.40 9.43
CA PHE A 112 11.45 -12.89 9.43
C PHE A 112 11.51 -11.43 9.84
N LEU A 113 10.56 -10.58 9.40
CA LEU A 113 10.50 -9.20 9.81
C LEU A 113 10.27 -9.08 11.32
N LEU A 114 9.35 -9.87 11.87
CA LEU A 114 9.09 -9.91 13.32
C LEU A 114 10.36 -10.30 14.10
N VAL A 115 11.01 -11.39 13.69
CA VAL A 115 12.28 -11.85 14.31
C VAL A 115 13.35 -10.76 14.20
N LEU A 116 13.50 -10.14 13.05
CA LEU A 116 14.49 -9.10 12.82
C LEU A 116 14.25 -7.87 13.72
N VAL A 117 13.01 -7.43 13.86
CA VAL A 117 12.68 -6.28 14.69
C VAL A 117 12.85 -6.61 16.18
N VAL A 118 12.38 -7.77 16.65
CA VAL A 118 12.42 -8.12 18.08
C VAL A 118 13.82 -8.54 18.50
N ALA A 119 14.51 -9.38 17.73
CA ALA A 119 15.85 -9.90 18.12
C ALA A 119 16.99 -8.94 17.74
N PHE A 120 16.86 -8.20 16.65
CA PHE A 120 17.91 -7.35 16.10
C PHE A 120 17.52 -5.86 16.08
N GLY A 121 16.51 -5.44 16.83
CA GLY A 121 16.04 -4.06 16.89
C GLY A 121 17.14 -3.03 17.14
N GLY A 122 18.11 -3.36 18.00
CA GLY A 122 19.26 -2.50 18.27
C GLY A 122 20.18 -2.27 17.04
N PHE A 123 20.35 -3.27 16.18
CA PHE A 123 21.08 -3.12 14.93
C PHE A 123 20.28 -2.33 13.90
N VAL A 124 18.97 -2.61 13.81
CA VAL A 124 18.08 -1.89 12.89
C VAL A 124 17.99 -0.40 13.27
N ALA A 125 17.99 -0.08 14.54
CA ALA A 125 17.98 1.30 15.04
C ALA A 125 19.23 2.10 14.61
N GLN A 126 20.37 1.43 14.37
CA GLN A 126 21.61 2.07 13.95
C GLN A 126 21.66 2.38 12.45
N ILE A 127 20.71 1.88 11.65
CA ILE A 127 20.68 2.12 10.20
C ILE A 127 20.56 3.62 9.93
N PRO A 128 21.50 4.21 9.16
CA PRO A 128 21.42 5.61 8.80
C PRO A 128 20.17 5.91 7.97
N MET A 129 19.47 7.00 8.27
CA MET A 129 18.31 7.44 7.48
C MET A 129 18.65 7.60 6.00
N ALA A 130 19.88 8.02 5.67
CA ALA A 130 20.32 8.14 4.29
C ALA A 130 20.30 6.79 3.54
N ALA A 131 20.61 5.68 4.22
CA ALA A 131 20.53 4.35 3.62
C ALA A 131 19.07 3.95 3.32
N LEU A 132 18.15 4.24 4.25
CA LEU A 132 16.73 3.99 4.05
C LEU A 132 16.17 4.83 2.90
N VAL A 133 16.54 6.11 2.82
CA VAL A 133 16.15 6.98 1.70
C VAL A 133 16.71 6.44 0.39
N GLY A 134 17.97 5.99 0.37
CA GLY A 134 18.60 5.39 -0.81
C GLY A 134 17.84 4.15 -1.30
N VAL A 135 17.44 3.26 -0.39
CA VAL A 135 16.63 2.08 -0.71
C VAL A 135 15.26 2.49 -1.26
N MET A 136 14.60 3.47 -0.63
CA MET A 136 13.30 3.97 -1.10
C MET A 136 13.39 4.60 -2.49
N MET A 137 14.44 5.35 -2.77
CA MET A 137 14.69 5.91 -4.11
C MET A 137 14.93 4.81 -5.14
N PHE A 138 15.70 3.79 -4.79
CA PHE A 138 15.93 2.64 -5.66
C PHE A 138 14.62 1.89 -5.95
N VAL A 139 13.82 1.61 -4.94
CA VAL A 139 12.51 0.95 -5.09
C VAL A 139 11.58 1.81 -5.96
N ALA A 140 11.52 3.12 -5.72
CA ALA A 140 10.72 4.04 -6.52
C ALA A 140 11.14 4.01 -8.00
N ALA A 141 12.44 4.05 -8.29
CA ALA A 141 12.96 3.98 -9.66
C ALA A 141 12.71 2.61 -10.33
N ALA A 142 12.81 1.52 -9.55
CA ALA A 142 12.57 0.17 -10.05
C ALA A 142 11.09 -0.14 -10.28
N THR A 143 10.20 0.49 -9.50
CA THR A 143 8.73 0.30 -9.60
C THR A 143 8.10 1.26 -10.61
N PHE A 144 8.80 2.36 -10.93
CA PHE A 144 8.29 3.36 -11.85
C PHE A 144 8.12 2.77 -13.26
N ASP A 145 6.92 2.90 -13.81
CA ASP A 145 6.65 2.48 -15.18
C ASP A 145 7.15 3.51 -16.20
N TRP A 146 8.40 3.35 -16.60
CA TRP A 146 9.06 4.17 -17.60
C TRP A 146 8.37 4.12 -18.97
N HIS A 147 7.61 3.05 -19.25
CA HIS A 147 6.90 2.91 -20.51
C HIS A 147 5.72 3.90 -20.60
N SER A 148 4.99 4.11 -19.52
CA SER A 148 3.85 5.03 -19.48
C SER A 148 4.22 6.49 -19.74
N VAL A 149 5.47 6.89 -19.46
CA VAL A 149 5.95 8.28 -19.64
C VAL A 149 6.63 8.50 -21.01
N ARG A 150 6.85 7.44 -21.79
CA ARG A 150 7.48 7.57 -23.12
C ARG A 150 6.60 8.41 -24.06
N PRO A 151 7.17 9.36 -24.83
CA PRO A 151 6.41 10.18 -25.76
C PRO A 151 5.61 9.39 -26.80
N ALA A 152 6.11 8.21 -27.18
CA ALA A 152 5.41 7.32 -28.11
C ALA A 152 4.13 6.74 -27.49
N THR A 153 4.19 6.32 -26.22
CA THR A 153 3.05 5.79 -25.46
C THR A 153 2.02 6.89 -25.20
N LEU A 154 2.48 8.07 -24.74
CA LEU A 154 1.60 9.22 -24.50
C LEU A 154 0.86 9.70 -25.76
N ARG A 155 1.47 9.57 -26.94
CA ARG A 155 0.81 9.89 -28.21
C ARG A 155 -0.17 8.82 -28.67
N ALA A 156 0.06 7.57 -28.30
CA ALA A 156 -0.80 6.44 -28.63
C ALA A 156 -1.99 6.31 -27.65
N MET A 157 -1.84 6.79 -26.42
CA MET A 157 -2.91 6.76 -25.41
C MET A 157 -4.01 7.78 -25.71
N PRO A 158 -5.27 7.42 -25.44
CA PRO A 158 -6.38 8.37 -25.49
C PRO A 158 -6.13 9.57 -24.58
N ARG A 159 -6.42 10.76 -25.05
CA ARG A 159 -6.21 12.01 -24.28
C ARG A 159 -6.89 12.01 -22.91
N SER A 160 -8.01 11.29 -22.76
CA SER A 160 -8.71 11.13 -21.49
C SER A 160 -7.89 10.36 -20.45
N GLU A 161 -7.21 9.28 -20.85
CA GLU A 161 -6.37 8.48 -19.94
C GLU A 161 -5.15 9.27 -19.48
N THR A 162 -4.52 10.00 -20.39
CA THR A 162 -3.41 10.92 -20.08
C THR A 162 -3.88 12.01 -19.11
N ALA A 163 -5.08 12.57 -19.32
CA ALA A 163 -5.64 13.60 -18.44
C ALA A 163 -5.89 13.04 -17.02
N VAL A 164 -6.49 11.85 -16.91
CA VAL A 164 -6.70 11.19 -15.61
C VAL A 164 -5.37 10.95 -14.90
N MET A 165 -4.36 10.42 -15.61
CA MET A 165 -3.03 10.19 -15.05
C MET A 165 -2.42 11.49 -14.51
N VAL A 166 -2.38 12.54 -15.32
CA VAL A 166 -1.80 13.83 -14.92
C VAL A 166 -2.54 14.46 -13.74
N VAL A 167 -3.88 14.46 -13.77
CA VAL A 167 -4.70 15.02 -12.70
C VAL A 167 -4.50 14.23 -11.39
N THR A 168 -4.47 12.90 -11.44
CA THR A 168 -4.24 12.05 -10.28
C THR A 168 -2.88 12.31 -9.65
N VAL A 169 -1.82 12.34 -10.47
CA VAL A 169 -0.45 12.61 -10.02
C VAL A 169 -0.35 14.01 -9.42
N ALA A 170 -0.87 15.02 -10.13
CA ALA A 170 -0.86 16.39 -9.66
C ALA A 170 -1.62 16.55 -8.33
N ALA A 171 -2.82 15.98 -8.21
CA ALA A 171 -3.59 16.01 -6.98
C ALA A 171 -2.84 15.33 -5.83
N THR A 172 -2.23 14.17 -6.05
CA THR A 172 -1.46 13.45 -5.03
C THR A 172 -0.25 14.25 -4.57
N VAL A 173 0.51 14.84 -5.50
CA VAL A 173 1.72 15.62 -5.19
C VAL A 173 1.38 16.91 -4.46
N LEU A 174 0.35 17.64 -4.93
CA LEU A 174 -0.04 18.93 -4.33
C LEU A 174 -0.68 18.77 -2.95
N THR A 175 -1.46 17.72 -2.74
CA THR A 175 -2.14 17.49 -1.45
C THR A 175 -1.31 16.66 -0.47
N HIS A 176 -0.21 16.05 -0.94
CA HIS A 176 0.57 15.05 -0.17
C HIS A 176 -0.30 13.94 0.43
N ASN A 177 -1.45 13.66 -0.20
CA ASN A 177 -2.43 12.70 0.27
C ASN A 177 -2.89 11.79 -0.87
N LEU A 178 -2.50 10.52 -0.79
CA LEU A 178 -2.83 9.51 -1.79
C LEU A 178 -4.35 9.29 -1.91
N ALA A 179 -5.09 9.35 -0.80
CA ALA A 179 -6.54 9.14 -0.81
C ALA A 179 -7.26 10.22 -1.63
N ILE A 180 -6.83 11.48 -1.48
CA ILE A 180 -7.37 12.60 -2.27
C ILE A 180 -6.99 12.44 -3.74
N GLY A 181 -5.73 12.08 -4.02
CA GLY A 181 -5.27 11.83 -5.38
C GLY A 181 -6.07 10.76 -6.10
N VAL A 182 -6.27 9.61 -5.46
CA VAL A 182 -7.08 8.50 -6.00
C VAL A 182 -8.55 8.94 -6.17
N GLY A 183 -9.14 9.61 -5.18
CA GLY A 183 -10.52 10.11 -5.26
C GLY A 183 -10.73 11.05 -6.45
N VAL A 184 -9.85 12.02 -6.61
CA VAL A 184 -9.87 12.97 -7.75
C VAL A 184 -9.66 12.24 -9.08
N GLY A 185 -8.74 11.26 -9.13
CA GLY A 185 -8.49 10.44 -10.31
C GLY A 185 -9.72 9.65 -10.73
N VAL A 186 -10.38 8.97 -9.80
CA VAL A 186 -11.61 8.21 -10.05
C VAL A 186 -12.74 9.11 -10.53
N LEU A 187 -12.96 10.25 -9.86
CA LEU A 187 -13.98 11.22 -10.27
C LEU A 187 -13.71 11.75 -11.69
N THR A 188 -12.46 12.09 -11.99
CA THR A 188 -12.07 12.55 -13.33
C THR A 188 -12.30 11.45 -14.38
N ALA A 189 -11.96 10.21 -14.07
CA ALA A 189 -12.20 9.07 -14.96
C ALA A 189 -13.70 8.87 -15.22
N LEU A 190 -14.54 8.94 -14.18
CA LEU A 190 -15.99 8.81 -14.31
C LEU A 190 -16.59 9.92 -15.19
N VAL A 191 -16.16 11.18 -14.98
CA VAL A 191 -16.65 12.33 -15.78
C VAL A 191 -16.25 12.17 -17.25
N LEU A 192 -14.99 11.82 -17.52
CA LEU A 192 -14.50 11.65 -18.89
C LEU A 192 -15.12 10.42 -19.58
N PHE A 193 -15.44 9.38 -18.81
CA PHE A 193 -16.16 8.22 -19.32
C PHE A 193 -17.62 8.59 -19.68
N ALA A 194 -18.31 9.31 -18.78
CA ALA A 194 -19.68 9.77 -19.03
C ALA A 194 -19.81 10.72 -20.24
N GLN A 195 -18.75 11.44 -20.59
CA GLN A 195 -18.72 12.28 -21.78
C GLN A 195 -18.53 11.51 -23.10
N ARG A 196 -18.12 10.23 -23.01
CA ARG A 196 -17.91 9.37 -24.18
C ARG A 196 -19.10 8.48 -24.54
N VAL A 197 -20.06 8.36 -23.62
CA VAL A 197 -21.33 7.66 -23.82
C VAL A 197 -22.38 8.63 -24.30
#